data_3ebcbb917d71d792834c60e297f5ab46
#
_entry.id   3ebcbb917d71d792834c60e297f5ab46
#
_cell.length_a   1.000
_cell.length_b   1.000
_cell.length_c   1.000
_cell.angle_alpha   90.00
_cell.angle_beta   90.00
_cell.angle_gamma   90.00
#
_symmetry.space_group_name_H-M   'P 1'
#
loop_
_entity.id
_entity.type
_entity.pdbx_description
1 polymer ?
#
loop_
_entity_poly.entity_id
_entity_poly.type
_entity_poly.pdbx_seq_one_letter_code
_entity_poly.pdbx_strand_id
1 'polypeptide(L)'
;MNKLLKWRKTGKDKPSLSDESQIKTLFNYKRNSVLWSVVFGYGIFYIGRLTISVAKKPMMDAGILDATELGIIGALLFYTYAFGKLTNGFLADRANIAKFMSTGLGVSAIVNLLFGFTTTFWGFAILWAINGWFQSMGSAPAVVSVTQWFSSEERGTYYGIWAASHNIGEGLTFIGTATV
;
A
#
# COMPACT_ATOMS: atom_id res chain seq x y z
N MET A 1 -23.80 4.98 -15.04
CA MET A 1 -22.57 4.39 -14.46
C MET A 1 -21.57 5.51 -14.25
N ASN A 2 -21.28 5.88 -12.99
CA ASN A 2 -20.60 7.11 -12.58
C ASN A 2 -19.22 7.30 -13.23
N LYS A 3 -18.92 8.53 -13.70
CA LYS A 3 -17.60 8.95 -14.25
C LYS A 3 -16.44 8.61 -13.30
N LEU A 4 -16.69 8.62 -11.98
CA LEU A 4 -15.71 8.28 -10.93
C LEU A 4 -15.21 6.84 -10.95
N LEU A 5 -15.94 5.90 -11.55
CA LEU A 5 -15.52 4.50 -11.68
C LEU A 5 -14.80 4.22 -13.01
N LYS A 6 -14.91 5.11 -14.00
CA LYS A 6 -14.26 4.92 -15.32
C LYS A 6 -12.73 5.04 -15.26
N TRP A 7 -12.19 5.88 -14.39
CA TRP A 7 -10.73 6.07 -14.31
C TRP A 7 -10.01 4.85 -13.71
N ARG A 8 -10.73 3.98 -12.99
CA ARG A 8 -10.18 2.75 -12.41
C ARG A 8 -10.12 1.59 -13.41
N LYS A 9 -10.86 1.66 -14.51
CA LYS A 9 -10.88 0.59 -15.52
C LYS A 9 -9.55 0.53 -16.28
N THR A 10 -9.22 -0.67 -16.71
CA THR A 10 -8.15 -0.92 -17.70
C THR A 10 -8.46 -0.14 -18.97
N GLY A 11 -7.43 0.33 -19.66
CA GLY A 11 -7.58 0.98 -20.97
C GLY A 11 -8.06 0.00 -22.03
N LYS A 12 -8.37 0.52 -23.23
CA LYS A 12 -8.65 -0.33 -24.40
C LYS A 12 -7.40 -1.10 -24.79
N ASP A 13 -7.59 -2.33 -25.27
CA ASP A 13 -6.51 -3.15 -25.79
C ASP A 13 -5.82 -2.43 -26.95
N LYS A 14 -4.51 -2.49 -26.97
CA LYS A 14 -3.70 -1.98 -28.07
C LYS A 14 -3.62 -3.04 -29.16
N PRO A 15 -3.34 -2.65 -30.43
CA PRO A 15 -3.09 -3.62 -31.50
C PRO A 15 -2.02 -4.62 -31.09
N SER A 16 -2.21 -5.88 -31.45
CA SER A 16 -1.23 -6.95 -31.21
C SER A 16 0.05 -6.69 -32.00
N LEU A 17 1.18 -6.87 -31.35
CA LEU A 17 2.49 -6.87 -32.02
C LEU A 17 2.69 -8.22 -32.70
N SER A 18 3.31 -8.21 -33.89
CA SER A 18 3.61 -9.43 -34.67
C SER A 18 5.08 -9.84 -34.63
N ASP A 19 5.97 -8.95 -34.23
CA ASP A 19 7.41 -9.19 -34.16
C ASP A 19 7.78 -9.78 -32.77
N GLU A 20 8.22 -11.03 -32.76
CA GLU A 20 8.61 -11.76 -31.54
C GLU A 20 9.74 -11.08 -30.76
N SER A 21 10.69 -10.46 -31.44
CA SER A 21 11.81 -9.79 -30.79
C SER A 21 11.36 -8.55 -30.04
N GLN A 22 10.48 -7.78 -30.64
CA GLN A 22 9.84 -6.59 -30.03
C GLN A 22 8.92 -7.00 -28.89
N ILE A 23 8.16 -8.08 -29.02
CA ILE A 23 7.29 -8.60 -27.97
C ILE A 23 8.13 -8.97 -26.75
N LYS A 24 9.20 -9.75 -26.92
CA LYS A 24 10.07 -10.19 -25.82
C LYS A 24 10.73 -9.01 -25.10
N THR A 25 11.25 -8.05 -25.84
CA THR A 25 11.91 -6.87 -25.29
C THR A 25 10.91 -6.01 -24.49
N LEU A 26 9.75 -5.73 -25.08
CA LEU A 26 8.70 -4.95 -24.44
C LEU A 26 8.13 -5.65 -23.20
N PHE A 27 7.93 -6.95 -23.27
CA PHE A 27 7.45 -7.77 -22.15
C PHE A 27 8.42 -7.69 -20.97
N ASN A 28 9.71 -7.92 -21.20
CA ASN A 28 10.72 -7.87 -20.15
C ASN A 28 10.83 -6.47 -19.53
N TYR A 29 10.78 -5.42 -20.34
CA TYR A 29 10.76 -4.05 -19.85
C TYR A 29 9.54 -3.77 -18.96
N LYS A 30 8.35 -4.15 -19.43
CA LYS A 30 7.10 -3.96 -18.69
C LYS A 30 7.06 -4.78 -17.41
N ARG A 31 7.47 -6.04 -17.46
CA ARG A 31 7.57 -6.95 -16.32
C ARG A 31 8.44 -6.36 -15.21
N ASN A 32 9.63 -5.89 -15.57
CA ASN A 32 10.53 -5.26 -14.60
C ASN A 32 9.96 -3.94 -14.05
N SER A 33 9.38 -3.12 -14.91
CA SER A 33 8.73 -1.87 -14.49
C SER A 33 7.60 -2.12 -13.49
N VAL A 34 6.76 -3.14 -13.72
CA VAL A 34 5.69 -3.53 -12.80
C VAL A 34 6.27 -4.03 -11.47
N LEU A 35 7.27 -4.91 -11.51
CA LEU A 35 7.92 -5.42 -10.30
C LEU A 35 8.42 -4.28 -9.41
N TRP A 36 9.25 -3.41 -9.95
CA TRP A 36 9.83 -2.32 -9.17
C TRP A 36 8.79 -1.31 -8.70
N SER A 37 7.73 -1.08 -9.50
CA SER A 37 6.62 -0.22 -9.08
C SER A 37 5.87 -0.79 -7.87
N VAL A 38 5.63 -2.11 -7.82
CA VAL A 38 4.96 -2.72 -6.68
C VAL A 38 5.90 -2.85 -5.47
N VAL A 39 7.20 -3.10 -5.69
CA VAL A 39 8.20 -3.15 -4.61
C VAL A 39 8.33 -1.80 -3.92
N PHE A 40 8.60 -0.73 -4.67
CA PHE A 40 8.74 0.60 -4.10
C PHE A 40 7.41 1.13 -3.55
N GLY A 41 6.31 0.95 -4.29
CA GLY A 41 4.99 1.36 -3.83
C GLY A 41 4.61 0.70 -2.50
N TYR A 42 4.89 -0.59 -2.35
CA TYR A 42 4.59 -1.32 -1.12
C TYR A 42 5.50 -0.93 0.05
N GLY A 43 6.78 -0.67 -0.23
CA GLY A 43 7.71 -0.13 0.77
C GLY A 43 7.22 1.21 1.34
N ILE A 44 6.71 2.11 0.47
CA ILE A 44 6.15 3.41 0.90
C ILE A 44 4.88 3.22 1.74
N PHE A 45 4.03 2.22 1.43
CA PHE A 45 2.89 1.89 2.29
C PHE A 45 3.32 1.58 3.72
N TYR A 46 4.46 0.87 3.90
CA TYR A 46 4.96 0.54 5.23
C TYR A 46 5.46 1.76 6.00
N ILE A 47 6.05 2.74 5.35
CA ILE A 47 6.41 4.02 5.98
C ILE A 47 5.17 4.65 6.61
N GLY A 48 4.08 4.81 5.84
CA GLY A 48 2.82 5.39 6.34
C GLY A 48 2.09 4.54 7.39
N ARG A 49 2.38 3.24 7.49
CA ARG A 49 1.80 2.35 8.50
C ARG A 49 2.50 2.47 9.84
N LEU A 50 3.81 2.67 9.83
CA LEU A 50 4.65 2.64 11.04
C LEU A 50 4.78 3.99 11.72
N THR A 51 4.25 5.05 11.13
CA THR A 51 4.30 6.40 11.69
C THR A 51 3.84 6.45 13.15
N ILE A 52 2.72 5.78 13.48
CA ILE A 52 2.23 5.74 14.86
C ILE A 52 3.19 4.99 15.80
N SER A 53 3.89 3.95 15.31
CA SER A 53 4.80 3.16 16.15
C SER A 53 5.96 4.00 16.66
N VAL A 54 6.41 4.95 15.85
CA VAL A 54 7.44 5.92 16.23
C VAL A 54 6.88 7.02 17.13
N ALA A 55 5.67 7.49 16.83
CA ALA A 55 5.01 8.56 17.57
C ALA A 55 4.50 8.13 18.98
N LYS A 56 4.33 6.82 19.24
CA LYS A 56 3.76 6.31 20.50
C LYS A 56 4.43 6.87 21.75
N LYS A 57 5.74 6.76 21.84
CA LYS A 57 6.45 7.20 23.05
C LYS A 57 6.37 8.71 23.24
N PRO A 58 6.68 9.55 22.26
CA PRO A 58 6.46 10.99 22.37
C PRO A 58 5.03 11.39 22.75
N MET A 59 4.01 10.73 22.20
CA MET A 59 2.61 11.01 22.53
C MET A 59 2.26 10.67 23.97
N MET A 60 2.79 9.55 24.51
CA MET A 60 2.60 9.17 25.89
C MET A 60 3.34 10.13 26.83
N ASP A 61 4.59 10.46 26.53
CA ASP A 61 5.41 11.37 27.34
C ASP A 61 4.81 12.78 27.38
N ALA A 62 4.13 13.22 26.31
CA ALA A 62 3.39 14.48 26.24
C ALA A 62 1.98 14.43 26.87
N GLY A 63 1.52 13.26 27.34
CA GLY A 63 0.19 13.08 27.91
C GLY A 63 -0.97 13.27 26.93
N ILE A 64 -0.71 13.09 25.61
CA ILE A 64 -1.72 13.23 24.56
C ILE A 64 -2.62 12.00 24.51
N LEU A 65 -2.04 10.81 24.62
CA LEU A 65 -2.73 9.51 24.63
C LEU A 65 -2.06 8.59 25.65
N ASP A 66 -2.86 7.74 26.27
CA ASP A 66 -2.34 6.66 27.13
C ASP A 66 -2.03 5.37 26.36
N ALA A 67 -1.43 4.39 27.02
CA ALA A 67 -1.05 3.11 26.41
C ALA A 67 -2.26 2.31 25.91
N THR A 68 -3.40 2.41 26.62
CA THR A 68 -4.66 1.72 26.25
C THR A 68 -5.26 2.32 24.99
N GLU A 69 -5.33 3.65 24.92
CA GLU A 69 -5.82 4.39 23.76
C GLU A 69 -4.98 4.10 22.52
N LEU A 70 -3.66 4.11 22.65
CA LEU A 70 -2.72 3.74 21.57
C LEU A 70 -2.89 2.27 21.13
N GLY A 71 -3.20 1.38 22.06
CA GLY A 71 -3.55 0.00 21.78
C GLY A 71 -4.81 -0.14 20.95
N ILE A 72 -5.87 0.59 21.33
CA ILE A 72 -7.14 0.62 20.61
C ILE A 72 -6.96 1.18 19.19
N ILE A 73 -6.25 2.30 19.04
CA ILE A 73 -5.97 2.90 17.75
C ILE A 73 -5.21 1.92 16.84
N GLY A 74 -4.20 1.25 17.39
CA GLY A 74 -3.46 0.22 16.66
C GLY A 74 -4.34 -0.96 16.23
N ALA A 75 -5.21 -1.44 17.11
CA ALA A 75 -6.16 -2.51 16.81
C ALA A 75 -7.14 -2.12 15.69
N LEU A 76 -7.65 -0.88 15.70
CA LEU A 76 -8.56 -0.38 14.67
C LEU A 76 -7.93 -0.42 13.28
N LEU A 77 -6.64 -0.08 13.15
CA LEU A 77 -5.93 -0.20 11.88
C LEU A 77 -5.93 -1.66 11.40
N PHE A 78 -5.62 -2.62 12.27
CA PHE A 78 -5.55 -4.02 11.87
C PHE A 78 -6.91 -4.58 11.48
N TYR A 79 -7.98 -4.24 12.22
CA TYR A 79 -9.33 -4.68 11.88
C TYR A 79 -9.80 -4.10 10.54
N THR A 80 -9.63 -2.80 10.33
CA THR A 80 -10.03 -2.16 9.07
C THR A 80 -9.15 -2.61 7.89
N TYR A 81 -7.88 -2.88 8.13
CA TYR A 81 -6.97 -3.46 7.15
C TYR A 81 -7.39 -4.89 6.77
N ALA A 82 -7.73 -5.74 7.72
CA ALA A 82 -8.19 -7.10 7.47
C ALA A 82 -9.48 -7.12 6.64
N PHE A 83 -10.47 -6.31 7.04
CA PHE A 83 -11.71 -6.15 6.28
C PHE A 83 -11.46 -5.53 4.90
N GLY A 84 -10.59 -4.53 4.85
CA GLY A 84 -10.15 -3.91 3.61
C GLY A 84 -9.47 -4.90 2.66
N LYS A 85 -8.67 -5.85 3.16
CA LYS A 85 -8.06 -6.91 2.33
C LYS A 85 -9.10 -7.76 1.60
N LEU A 86 -10.17 -8.14 2.28
CA LEU A 86 -11.24 -8.93 1.68
C LEU A 86 -11.90 -8.16 0.53
N THR A 87 -12.35 -6.94 0.80
CA THR A 87 -13.07 -6.11 -0.18
C THR A 87 -12.17 -5.60 -1.31
N ASN A 88 -10.99 -5.10 -0.98
CA ASN A 88 -10.04 -4.58 -1.94
C ASN A 88 -9.38 -5.69 -2.79
N GLY A 89 -9.34 -6.95 -2.31
CA GLY A 89 -8.97 -8.10 -3.11
C GLY A 89 -9.89 -8.26 -4.33
N PHE A 90 -11.19 -8.30 -4.12
CA PHE A 90 -12.17 -8.37 -5.20
C PHE A 90 -12.15 -7.15 -6.15
N LEU A 91 -11.86 -5.98 -5.60
CA LEU A 91 -11.76 -4.75 -6.40
C LEU A 91 -10.48 -4.72 -7.24
N ALA A 92 -9.37 -5.24 -6.72
CA ALA A 92 -8.08 -5.27 -7.39
C ALA A 92 -8.11 -6.12 -8.67
N ASP A 93 -8.83 -7.26 -8.66
CA ASP A 93 -8.96 -8.14 -9.83
C ASP A 93 -9.61 -7.45 -11.04
N ARG A 94 -10.36 -6.39 -10.82
CA ARG A 94 -11.13 -5.67 -11.84
C ARG A 94 -10.69 -4.22 -12.04
N ALA A 95 -9.66 -3.79 -11.33
CA ALA A 95 -9.19 -2.42 -11.33
C ALA A 95 -7.88 -2.27 -12.13
N ASN A 96 -7.62 -1.06 -12.58
CA ASN A 96 -6.27 -0.69 -13.01
C ASN A 96 -5.37 -0.64 -11.75
N ILE A 97 -4.46 -1.60 -11.63
CA ILE A 97 -3.64 -1.84 -10.46
C ILE A 97 -2.84 -0.61 -10.06
N ALA A 98 -2.20 0.06 -11.03
CA ALA A 98 -1.40 1.25 -10.75
C ALA A 98 -2.26 2.37 -10.14
N LYS A 99 -3.41 2.65 -10.73
CA LYS A 99 -4.33 3.68 -10.20
C LYS A 99 -4.90 3.30 -8.84
N PHE A 100 -5.18 2.01 -8.63
CA PHE A 100 -5.72 1.51 -7.38
C PHE A 100 -4.71 1.67 -6.24
N MET A 101 -3.46 1.23 -6.44
CA MET A 101 -2.38 1.42 -5.47
C MET A 101 -2.08 2.89 -5.21
N SER A 102 -2.01 3.72 -6.27
CA SER A 102 -1.76 5.16 -6.12
C SER A 102 -2.86 5.86 -5.33
N THR A 103 -4.12 5.43 -5.48
CA THR A 103 -5.23 5.95 -4.65
C THR A 103 -5.04 5.60 -3.19
N GLY A 104 -4.72 4.33 -2.90
CA GLY A 104 -4.45 3.88 -1.54
C GLY A 104 -3.31 4.66 -0.88
N LEU A 105 -2.18 4.82 -1.59
CA LEU A 105 -1.04 5.60 -1.13
C LEU A 105 -1.39 7.08 -0.92
N GLY A 106 -2.07 7.70 -1.88
CA GLY A 106 -2.42 9.12 -1.80
C GLY A 106 -3.34 9.42 -0.61
N VAL A 107 -4.38 8.60 -0.40
CA VAL A 107 -5.27 8.78 0.76
C VAL A 107 -4.53 8.47 2.06
N SER A 108 -3.72 7.40 2.10
CA SER A 108 -2.90 7.10 3.28
C SER A 108 -1.94 8.25 3.64
N ALA A 109 -1.31 8.89 2.66
CA ALA A 109 -0.45 10.04 2.88
C ALA A 109 -1.23 11.24 3.46
N ILE A 110 -2.42 11.55 2.92
CA ILE A 110 -3.28 12.61 3.43
C ILE A 110 -3.71 12.30 4.87
N VAL A 111 -4.10 11.07 5.17
CA VAL A 111 -4.50 10.65 6.51
C VAL A 111 -3.34 10.77 7.50
N ASN A 112 -2.13 10.36 7.12
CA ASN A 112 -0.94 10.55 7.96
C ASN A 112 -0.63 12.02 8.21
N LEU A 113 -0.82 12.89 7.21
CA LEU A 113 -0.67 14.33 7.38
C LEU A 113 -1.70 14.88 8.38
N LEU A 114 -2.99 14.53 8.22
CA LEU A 114 -4.06 14.95 9.12
C LEU A 114 -3.87 14.41 10.55
N PHE A 115 -3.27 13.22 10.69
CA PHE A 115 -2.93 12.64 11.98
C PHE A 115 -2.01 13.55 12.80
N GLY A 116 -1.05 14.24 12.15
CA GLY A 116 -0.15 15.17 12.79
C GLY A 116 -0.83 16.46 13.33
N PHE A 117 -2.05 16.79 12.87
CA PHE A 117 -2.82 17.96 13.32
C PHE A 117 -3.93 17.62 14.32
N THR A 118 -4.10 16.32 14.63
CA THR A 118 -5.12 15.84 15.55
C THR A 118 -4.59 15.78 16.98
N THR A 119 -5.45 16.08 17.94
CA THR A 119 -5.11 16.08 19.38
C THR A 119 -6.09 15.24 20.22
N THR A 120 -7.14 14.69 19.60
CA THR A 120 -8.18 13.94 20.32
C THR A 120 -8.12 12.46 20.01
N PHE A 121 -8.40 11.61 21.01
CA PHE A 121 -8.45 10.14 20.84
C PHE A 121 -9.33 9.71 19.64
N TRP A 122 -10.56 10.23 19.55
CA TRP A 122 -11.48 9.89 18.46
C TRP A 122 -10.97 10.34 17.09
N GLY A 123 -10.30 11.48 17.01
CA GLY A 123 -9.66 11.94 15.78
C GLY A 123 -8.57 10.97 15.32
N PHE A 124 -7.69 10.58 16.23
CA PHE A 124 -6.66 9.57 15.96
C PHE A 124 -7.26 8.20 15.56
N ALA A 125 -8.28 7.75 16.29
CA ALA A 125 -8.93 6.46 16.05
C ALA A 125 -9.59 6.39 14.67
N ILE A 126 -10.33 7.41 14.28
CA ILE A 126 -11.02 7.49 12.97
C ILE A 126 -9.99 7.57 11.84
N LEU A 127 -9.01 8.46 11.95
CA LEU A 127 -7.99 8.61 10.93
C LEU A 127 -7.19 7.30 10.74
N TRP A 128 -6.86 6.62 11.84
CA TRP A 128 -6.10 5.39 11.76
C TRP A 128 -6.92 4.21 11.22
N ALA A 129 -8.21 4.16 11.51
CA ALA A 129 -9.14 3.21 10.90
C ALA A 129 -9.25 3.43 9.39
N ILE A 130 -9.36 4.70 8.94
CA ILE A 130 -9.34 5.05 7.52
C ILE A 130 -8.01 4.64 6.89
N ASN A 131 -6.89 4.94 7.55
CA ASN A 131 -5.57 4.52 7.09
C ASN A 131 -5.49 3.01 6.86
N GLY A 132 -5.97 2.20 7.81
CA GLY A 132 -6.00 0.74 7.70
C GLY A 132 -6.71 0.25 6.44
N TRP A 133 -7.89 0.80 6.14
CA TRP A 133 -8.62 0.48 4.92
C TRP A 133 -7.81 0.79 3.66
N PHE A 134 -7.28 2.00 3.53
CA PHE A 134 -6.53 2.41 2.33
C PHE A 134 -5.16 1.74 2.23
N GLN A 135 -4.53 1.40 3.34
CA GLN A 135 -3.31 0.60 3.40
C GLN A 135 -3.51 -0.81 2.80
N SER A 136 -4.70 -1.39 2.91
CA SER A 136 -5.00 -2.70 2.33
C SER A 136 -5.02 -2.70 0.79
N MET A 137 -5.14 -1.52 0.16
CA MET A 137 -5.06 -1.35 -1.29
C MET A 137 -3.64 -1.53 -1.86
N GLY A 138 -2.63 -1.74 -1.02
CA GLY A 138 -1.25 -2.00 -1.44
C GLY A 138 -0.97 -3.47 -1.71
N SER A 139 -1.35 -4.37 -0.81
CA SER A 139 -0.93 -5.77 -0.85
C SER A 139 -1.65 -6.61 -1.91
N ALA A 140 -2.98 -6.51 -2.01
CA ALA A 140 -3.76 -7.32 -2.95
C ALA A 140 -3.39 -7.04 -4.41
N PRO A 141 -3.30 -5.77 -4.89
CA PRO A 141 -2.86 -5.47 -6.23
C PRO A 141 -1.42 -5.91 -6.53
N ALA A 142 -0.53 -5.85 -5.54
CA ALA A 142 0.85 -6.31 -5.72
C ALA A 142 0.91 -7.82 -5.98
N VAL A 143 0.17 -8.62 -5.21
CA VAL A 143 0.05 -10.07 -5.43
C VAL A 143 -0.53 -10.37 -6.80
N VAL A 144 -1.63 -9.69 -7.18
CA VAL A 144 -2.24 -9.84 -8.51
C VAL A 144 -1.23 -9.51 -9.62
N SER A 145 -0.45 -8.44 -9.48
CA SER A 145 0.60 -8.09 -10.45
C SER A 145 1.65 -9.16 -10.58
N VAL A 146 2.18 -9.69 -9.47
CA VAL A 146 3.19 -10.76 -9.49
C VAL A 146 2.62 -12.02 -10.15
N THR A 147 1.37 -12.37 -9.85
CA THR A 147 0.75 -13.56 -10.45
C THR A 147 0.44 -13.43 -11.94
N GLN A 148 0.21 -12.24 -12.45
CA GLN A 148 -0.08 -11.98 -13.86
C GLN A 148 1.18 -11.87 -14.74
N TRP A 149 2.27 -11.33 -14.18
CA TRP A 149 3.49 -11.02 -14.94
C TRP A 149 4.59 -12.08 -14.84
N PHE A 150 4.49 -13.02 -13.87
CA PHE A 150 5.51 -14.03 -13.63
C PHE A 150 4.93 -15.44 -13.69
N SER A 151 5.66 -16.35 -14.32
CA SER A 151 5.28 -17.76 -14.44
C SER A 151 5.19 -18.43 -13.06
N SER A 152 4.52 -19.56 -12.97
CA SER A 152 4.41 -20.34 -11.73
C SER A 152 5.78 -20.74 -11.15
N GLU A 153 6.77 -20.98 -12.02
CA GLU A 153 8.12 -21.37 -11.64
C GLU A 153 8.93 -20.20 -11.04
N GLU A 154 8.74 -18.99 -11.58
CA GLU A 154 9.45 -17.78 -11.14
C GLU A 154 8.74 -17.06 -9.98
N ARG A 155 7.45 -17.28 -9.84
CA ARG A 155 6.55 -16.50 -8.96
C ARG A 155 7.02 -16.47 -7.51
N GLY A 156 7.56 -17.57 -6.99
CA GLY A 156 8.09 -17.63 -5.64
C GLY A 156 9.22 -16.64 -5.39
N THR A 157 10.17 -16.54 -6.32
CA THR A 157 11.31 -15.62 -6.24
C THR A 157 10.84 -14.17 -6.26
N TYR A 158 9.98 -13.79 -7.21
CA TYR A 158 9.51 -12.41 -7.34
C TYR A 158 8.54 -12.00 -6.24
N TYR A 159 7.77 -12.95 -5.72
CA TYR A 159 6.97 -12.74 -4.50
C TYR A 159 7.88 -12.48 -3.29
N GLY A 160 8.98 -13.23 -3.15
CA GLY A 160 9.98 -13.00 -2.11
C GLY A 160 10.63 -11.62 -2.20
N ILE A 161 10.99 -11.16 -3.41
CA ILE A 161 11.53 -9.82 -3.65
C ILE A 161 10.51 -8.75 -3.25
N TRP A 162 9.26 -8.90 -3.67
CA TRP A 162 8.20 -7.98 -3.26
C TRP A 162 7.96 -8.03 -1.74
N ALA A 163 7.95 -9.21 -1.14
CA ALA A 163 7.77 -9.35 0.30
C ALA A 163 8.90 -8.70 1.11
N ALA A 164 10.14 -8.71 0.61
CA ALA A 164 11.26 -8.03 1.26
C ALA A 164 11.09 -6.50 1.30
N SER A 165 10.28 -5.92 0.41
CA SER A 165 10.08 -4.46 0.34
C SER A 165 9.47 -3.86 1.61
N HIS A 166 8.65 -4.64 2.35
CA HIS A 166 8.09 -4.15 3.61
C HIS A 166 9.17 -4.01 4.69
N ASN A 167 10.12 -4.93 4.77
CA ASN A 167 11.23 -4.84 5.71
C ASN A 167 12.13 -3.62 5.41
N ILE A 168 12.32 -3.32 4.12
CA ILE A 168 13.05 -2.12 3.69
C ILE A 168 12.29 -0.85 4.10
N GLY A 169 10.98 -0.79 3.84
CA GLY A 169 10.13 0.33 4.24
C GLY A 169 10.11 0.53 5.76
N GLU A 170 10.04 -0.56 6.52
CA GLU A 170 10.12 -0.57 7.97
C GLU A 170 11.47 -0.04 8.47
N GLY A 171 12.57 -0.59 7.96
CA GLY A 171 13.93 -0.15 8.31
C GLY A 171 14.16 1.33 8.01
N LEU A 172 13.72 1.82 6.84
CA LEU A 172 13.81 3.24 6.48
C LEU A 172 13.01 4.13 7.44
N THR A 173 11.85 3.67 7.91
CA THR A 173 11.04 4.43 8.87
C THR A 173 11.79 4.60 10.19
N PHE A 174 12.34 3.53 10.74
CA PHE A 174 13.07 3.60 12.01
C PHE A 174 14.37 4.39 11.90
N ILE A 175 15.14 4.23 10.81
CA ILE A 175 16.37 5.01 10.58
C ILE A 175 16.03 6.50 10.43
N GLY A 176 15.02 6.84 9.62
CA GLY A 176 14.61 8.23 9.40
C GLY A 176 14.12 8.92 10.66
N THR A 177 13.52 8.17 11.59
CA THR A 177 12.99 8.73 12.86
C THR A 177 14.01 8.72 13.99
N ALA A 178 15.05 7.89 13.92
CA ALA A 178 16.14 7.90 14.91
C ALA A 178 17.05 9.14 14.79
N THR A 179 16.94 9.88 13.67
CA THR A 179 17.74 11.08 13.39
C THR A 179 17.03 12.40 13.73
N VAL A 180 15.80 12.34 14.23
CA VAL A 180 14.97 13.48 14.67
C VAL A 180 14.70 13.40 16.15
#